data_0d64c1d9528ad1563102f68336bf394d
#
_entry.id   0d64c1d9528ad1563102f68336bf394d
#
_cell.length_a   1.000
_cell.length_b   1.000
_cell.length_c   1.000
_cell.angle_alpha   90.00
_cell.angle_beta   90.00
_cell.angle_gamma   90.00
#
_symmetry.space_group_name_H-M   'P 1'
#
loop_
_entity.id
_entity.type
_entity.pdbx_description
1 polymer ?
#
loop_
_entity_poly.entity_id
_entity_poly.type
_entity_poly.pdbx_seq_one_letter_code
_entity_poly.pdbx_strand_id
1 'polypeptide(L)'
;MTITNENDEAYANADYIHNSEEIVTNWIKKAKRFRLKKIKSGKAEIDISYGRSGRQKCDIFQPETKPIGTVIFVHGGYWIDFDKSYWSHFASGILANGYRFIVPSYDLCPTVKISDITHQIRDLLCYVLENYDGLISLTGHSAGGHLVSRMV
;
A
#
# COMPACT_ATOMS: atom_id res chain seq x y z
N MET A 1 -11.89 22.33 21.11
CA MET A 1 -13.25 22.07 20.60
C MET A 1 -13.08 21.64 19.14
N THR A 2 -13.12 20.37 18.87
CA THR A 2 -13.08 19.84 17.50
C THR A 2 -14.48 20.02 16.94
N ILE A 3 -14.64 20.88 15.94
CA ILE A 3 -15.91 21.01 15.22
C ILE A 3 -15.99 19.74 14.35
N THR A 4 -16.73 18.75 14.84
CA THR A 4 -17.12 17.59 14.00
C THR A 4 -18.15 18.10 13.00
N ASN A 5 -17.82 18.05 11.73
CA ASN A 5 -18.76 18.34 10.66
C ASN A 5 -19.72 17.14 10.57
N GLU A 6 -21.00 17.38 10.32
CA GLU A 6 -22.02 16.33 10.06
C GLU A 6 -21.56 15.30 9.02
N ASN A 7 -20.77 15.73 8.03
CA ASN A 7 -20.16 14.85 7.04
C ASN A 7 -19.05 13.96 7.60
N ASP A 8 -18.29 14.41 8.61
CA ASP A 8 -17.22 13.59 9.19
C ASP A 8 -17.81 12.38 9.92
N GLU A 9 -18.92 12.57 10.60
CA GLU A 9 -19.67 11.48 11.25
C GLU A 9 -20.32 10.54 10.21
N ALA A 10 -20.98 11.10 9.17
CA ALA A 10 -21.64 10.33 8.14
C ALA A 10 -20.69 9.43 7.31
N TYR A 11 -19.43 9.81 7.20
CA TYR A 11 -18.40 9.07 6.45
C TYR A 11 -17.39 8.32 7.32
N ALA A 12 -17.57 8.28 8.64
CA ALA A 12 -16.72 7.55 9.58
C ALA A 12 -16.98 6.02 9.51
N ASN A 13 -16.57 5.38 8.42
CA ASN A 13 -16.88 3.97 8.14
C ASN A 13 -16.53 3.01 9.28
N ALA A 14 -15.46 3.27 10.03
CA ALA A 14 -15.00 2.40 11.11
C ALA A 14 -16.05 2.26 12.23
N ASP A 15 -16.83 3.31 12.48
CA ASP A 15 -17.83 3.35 13.55
C ASP A 15 -19.02 2.42 13.27
N TYR A 16 -19.24 2.10 11.98
CA TYR A 16 -20.31 1.22 11.50
C TYR A 16 -19.85 -0.23 11.29
N ILE A 17 -18.57 -0.53 11.54
CA ILE A 17 -18.01 -1.89 11.39
C ILE A 17 -17.81 -2.50 12.76
N HIS A 18 -18.51 -3.60 13.03
CA HIS A 18 -18.36 -4.35 14.27
C HIS A 18 -16.90 -4.81 14.43
N ASN A 19 -16.30 -4.52 15.61
CA ASN A 19 -14.90 -4.87 15.93
C ASN A 19 -13.85 -4.27 14.98
N SER A 20 -14.09 -3.07 14.42
CA SER A 20 -13.16 -2.41 13.49
C SER A 20 -11.74 -2.29 14.04
N GLU A 21 -11.56 -1.93 15.30
CA GLU A 21 -10.24 -1.83 15.96
C GLU A 21 -9.52 -3.18 16.05
N GLU A 22 -10.25 -4.26 16.35
CA GLU A 22 -9.69 -5.60 16.40
C GLU A 22 -9.25 -6.06 15.01
N ILE A 23 -10.03 -5.75 13.98
CA ILE A 23 -9.69 -6.04 12.58
C ILE A 23 -8.38 -5.37 12.22
N VAL A 24 -8.21 -4.07 12.49
CA VAL A 24 -6.97 -3.32 12.19
C VAL A 24 -5.80 -3.89 12.99
N THR A 25 -6.01 -4.19 14.28
CA THR A 25 -4.98 -4.82 15.13
C THR A 25 -4.52 -6.17 14.54
N ASN A 26 -5.45 -6.96 14.02
CA ASN A 26 -5.14 -8.24 13.39
C ASN A 26 -4.39 -8.07 12.06
N TRP A 27 -4.68 -7.03 11.26
CA TRP A 27 -3.89 -6.69 10.06
C TRP A 27 -2.44 -6.40 10.42
N ILE A 28 -2.21 -5.54 11.41
CA ILE A 28 -0.86 -5.18 11.89
C ILE A 28 -0.08 -6.44 12.30
N LYS A 29 -0.70 -7.31 13.12
CA LYS A 29 -0.05 -8.55 13.59
C LYS A 29 0.31 -9.49 12.43
N LYS A 30 -0.63 -9.71 11.49
CA LYS A 30 -0.42 -10.55 10.29
C LYS A 30 0.65 -9.97 9.39
N ALA A 31 0.60 -8.67 9.11
CA ALA A 31 1.56 -7.98 8.26
C ALA A 31 2.97 -8.03 8.85
N LYS A 32 3.12 -7.72 10.14
CA LYS A 32 4.41 -7.79 10.85
C LYS A 32 5.01 -9.19 10.80
N ARG A 33 4.20 -10.22 11.10
CA ARG A 33 4.65 -11.63 11.06
C ARG A 33 5.12 -12.02 9.66
N PHE A 34 4.34 -11.68 8.63
CA PHE A 34 4.64 -11.97 7.24
C PHE A 34 5.93 -11.26 6.80
N ARG A 35 6.02 -9.95 7.06
CA ARG A 35 7.17 -9.11 6.73
C ARG A 35 8.46 -9.67 7.32
N LEU A 36 8.47 -9.97 8.63
CA LEU A 36 9.64 -10.55 9.29
C LEU A 36 10.05 -11.90 8.70
N LYS A 37 9.08 -12.77 8.37
CA LYS A 37 9.37 -14.06 7.72
C LYS A 37 10.06 -13.85 6.36
N LYS A 38 9.59 -12.91 5.54
CA LYS A 38 10.13 -12.65 4.21
C LYS A 38 11.49 -11.94 4.25
N ILE A 39 11.72 -11.06 5.22
CA ILE A 39 13.05 -10.49 5.50
C ILE A 39 14.03 -11.60 5.85
N LYS A 40 13.67 -12.47 6.80
CA LYS A 40 14.54 -13.58 7.26
C LYS A 40 14.90 -14.55 6.12
N SER A 41 14.02 -14.75 5.15
CA SER A 41 14.29 -15.62 4.00
C SER A 41 15.00 -14.93 2.83
N GLY A 42 15.37 -13.64 2.95
CA GLY A 42 15.98 -12.86 1.86
C GLY A 42 15.03 -12.59 0.68
N LYS A 43 13.71 -12.68 0.92
CA LYS A 43 12.66 -12.50 -0.11
C LYS A 43 11.88 -11.20 0.07
N ALA A 44 12.46 -10.22 0.76
CA ALA A 44 11.88 -8.89 0.92
C ALA A 44 12.97 -7.81 0.87
N GLU A 45 12.70 -6.77 0.12
CA GLU A 45 13.42 -5.51 0.10
C GLU A 45 12.52 -4.46 0.75
N ILE A 46 12.99 -3.81 1.79
CA ILE A 46 12.17 -2.96 2.65
C ILE A 46 12.63 -1.52 2.54
N ASP A 47 11.66 -0.59 2.59
CA ASP A 47 11.91 0.85 2.58
C ASP A 47 12.67 1.36 1.34
N ILE A 48 12.43 0.74 0.19
CA ILE A 48 13.00 1.18 -1.09
C ILE A 48 12.37 2.51 -1.48
N SER A 49 13.20 3.54 -1.63
CA SER A 49 12.75 4.88 -2.06
C SER A 49 12.38 4.88 -3.54
N TYR A 50 11.19 5.40 -3.86
CA TYR A 50 10.73 5.62 -5.24
C TYR A 50 10.49 7.09 -5.57
N GLY A 51 10.80 7.99 -4.63
CA GLY A 51 10.65 9.43 -4.79
C GLY A 51 11.40 10.22 -3.72
N ARG A 52 11.10 11.50 -3.59
CA ARG A 52 11.89 12.46 -2.78
C ARG A 52 11.39 12.60 -1.34
N SER A 53 10.12 12.34 -1.08
CA SER A 53 9.58 12.49 0.28
C SER A 53 9.99 11.30 1.16
N GLY A 54 9.99 11.53 2.47
CA GLY A 54 10.31 10.48 3.44
C GLY A 54 9.31 9.32 3.43
N ARG A 55 8.09 9.54 2.93
CA ARG A 55 7.05 8.52 2.81
C ARG A 55 6.99 7.86 1.42
N GLN A 56 7.64 8.41 0.40
CA GLN A 56 7.76 7.77 -0.93
C GLN A 56 8.70 6.55 -0.87
N LYS A 57 8.30 5.56 -0.09
CA LYS A 57 8.99 4.28 0.10
C LYS A 57 8.06 3.12 -0.16
N CYS A 58 8.56 2.05 -0.76
CA CYS A 58 7.81 0.82 -0.94
C CYS A 58 8.53 -0.38 -0.32
N ASP A 59 7.77 -1.41 0.01
CA ASP A 59 8.28 -2.74 0.32
C ASP A 59 8.04 -3.65 -0.89
N ILE A 60 9.03 -4.46 -1.22
CA ILE A 60 9.03 -5.35 -2.37
C ILE A 60 9.20 -6.78 -1.87
N PHE A 61 8.29 -7.66 -2.24
CA PHE A 61 8.33 -9.07 -1.87
C PHE A 61 8.48 -9.94 -3.11
N GLN A 62 9.42 -10.87 -3.07
CA GLN A 62 9.75 -11.75 -4.17
C GLN A 62 9.12 -13.14 -3.97
N PRO A 63 8.60 -13.78 -5.05
CA PRO A 63 8.22 -15.18 -5.02
C PRO A 63 9.45 -16.10 -4.89
N GLU A 64 9.23 -17.40 -4.73
CA GLU A 64 10.34 -18.35 -4.64
C GLU A 64 11.01 -18.57 -6.01
N THR A 65 10.27 -18.41 -7.10
CA THR A 65 10.75 -18.53 -8.48
C THR A 65 11.02 -17.15 -9.10
N LYS A 66 11.54 -17.12 -10.33
CA LYS A 66 11.61 -15.87 -11.11
C LYS A 66 10.20 -15.29 -11.28
N PRO A 67 9.99 -14.01 -10.96
CA PRO A 67 8.66 -13.39 -11.11
C PRO A 67 8.17 -13.41 -12.56
N ILE A 68 6.88 -13.74 -12.75
CA ILE A 68 6.20 -13.68 -14.04
C ILE A 68 5.56 -12.32 -14.33
N GLY A 69 5.55 -11.43 -13.33
CA GLY A 69 5.04 -10.07 -13.40
C GLY A 69 5.06 -9.43 -12.02
N THR A 70 4.51 -8.22 -11.93
CA THR A 70 4.47 -7.42 -10.69
C THR A 70 3.05 -6.97 -10.39
N VAL A 71 2.63 -7.15 -9.15
CA VAL A 71 1.37 -6.59 -8.63
C VAL A 71 1.71 -5.50 -7.63
N ILE A 72 1.19 -4.30 -7.88
CA ILE A 72 1.30 -3.14 -6.99
C ILE A 72 -0.03 -2.99 -6.25
N PHE A 73 0.01 -2.94 -4.93
CA PHE A 73 -1.17 -2.70 -4.09
C PHE A 73 -1.06 -1.34 -3.40
N VAL A 74 -1.98 -0.43 -3.72
CA VAL A 74 -2.07 0.90 -3.11
C VAL A 74 -3.10 0.86 -1.98
N HIS A 75 -2.66 1.20 -0.77
CA HIS A 75 -3.51 1.15 0.41
C HIS A 75 -4.54 2.27 0.46
N GLY A 76 -5.58 2.08 1.27
CA GLY A 76 -6.59 3.08 1.60
C GLY A 76 -6.23 3.89 2.85
N GLY A 77 -7.25 4.39 3.54
CA GLY A 77 -7.13 5.22 4.75
C GLY A 77 -7.47 6.68 4.51
N TYR A 78 -8.48 6.98 3.68
CA TYR A 78 -8.98 8.35 3.40
C TYR A 78 -7.89 9.35 3.02
N TRP A 79 -6.74 8.90 2.46
CA TRP A 79 -5.55 9.70 2.16
C TRP A 79 -4.91 10.35 3.39
N ILE A 80 -5.32 10.05 4.60
CA ILE A 80 -4.88 10.64 5.87
C ILE A 80 -4.26 9.65 6.85
N ASP A 81 -4.34 8.33 6.56
CA ASP A 81 -3.90 7.29 7.49
C ASP A 81 -3.25 6.09 6.78
N PHE A 82 -2.66 5.20 7.59
CA PHE A 82 -1.96 3.99 7.24
C PHE A 82 -0.62 4.20 6.51
N ASP A 83 0.06 3.11 6.29
CA ASP A 83 1.27 2.98 5.48
C ASP A 83 1.40 1.53 4.96
N LYS A 84 2.44 1.29 4.15
CA LYS A 84 2.73 0.00 3.55
C LYS A 84 2.85 -1.17 4.54
N SER A 85 3.28 -0.91 5.78
CA SER A 85 3.57 -1.96 6.77
C SER A 85 2.32 -2.72 7.24
N TYR A 86 1.15 -2.13 7.11
CA TYR A 86 -0.13 -2.75 7.48
C TYR A 86 -0.56 -3.88 6.53
N TRP A 87 -0.02 -3.90 5.29
CA TRP A 87 -0.56 -4.66 4.17
C TRP A 87 0.37 -5.78 3.65
N SER A 88 1.55 -5.93 4.24
CA SER A 88 2.56 -6.89 3.76
C SER A 88 2.04 -8.32 3.60
N HIS A 89 1.07 -8.75 4.42
CA HIS A 89 0.48 -10.09 4.37
C HIS A 89 -0.38 -10.35 3.12
N PHE A 90 -0.81 -9.30 2.40
CA PHE A 90 -1.52 -9.44 1.13
C PHE A 90 -0.63 -10.04 0.04
N ALA A 91 0.68 -9.91 0.18
CA ALA A 91 1.63 -10.56 -0.71
C ALA A 91 1.46 -12.09 -0.78
N SER A 92 0.91 -12.73 0.26
CA SER A 92 0.91 -14.20 0.37
C SER A 92 0.34 -14.92 -0.86
N GLY A 93 -0.87 -14.55 -1.28
CA GLY A 93 -1.52 -15.15 -2.46
C GLY A 93 -0.83 -14.78 -3.77
N ILE A 94 -0.36 -13.54 -3.88
CA ILE A 94 0.30 -13.02 -5.07
C ILE A 94 1.64 -13.73 -5.31
N LEU A 95 2.46 -13.89 -4.27
CA LEU A 95 3.72 -14.60 -4.34
C LEU A 95 3.53 -16.08 -4.62
N ALA A 96 2.48 -16.72 -4.08
CA ALA A 96 2.16 -18.12 -4.35
C ALA A 96 1.82 -18.37 -5.82
N ASN A 97 1.33 -17.35 -6.53
CA ASN A 97 1.05 -17.39 -7.97
C ASN A 97 2.22 -16.89 -8.83
N GLY A 98 3.41 -16.72 -8.27
CA GLY A 98 4.62 -16.39 -9.02
C GLY A 98 4.80 -14.92 -9.35
N TYR A 99 4.01 -14.01 -8.80
CA TYR A 99 4.15 -12.57 -9.03
C TYR A 99 4.98 -11.92 -7.93
N ARG A 100 5.75 -10.88 -8.28
CA ARG A 100 6.31 -9.92 -7.33
C ARG A 100 5.17 -9.08 -6.75
N PHE A 101 5.27 -8.72 -5.48
CA PHE A 101 4.32 -7.83 -4.82
C PHE A 101 5.03 -6.57 -4.35
N ILE A 102 4.50 -5.41 -4.69
CA ILE A 102 4.99 -4.10 -4.27
C ILE A 102 3.87 -3.37 -3.53
N VAL A 103 4.18 -2.84 -2.36
CA VAL A 103 3.26 -2.03 -1.56
C VAL A 103 3.94 -0.72 -1.17
N PRO A 104 3.46 0.44 -1.65
CA PRO A 104 4.00 1.75 -1.31
C PRO A 104 3.34 2.32 -0.05
N SER A 105 4.09 3.21 0.64
CA SER A 105 3.54 4.35 1.36
C SER A 105 3.54 5.56 0.42
N TYR A 106 2.78 6.58 0.77
CA TYR A 106 2.72 7.89 0.12
C TYR A 106 2.48 8.97 1.17
N ASP A 107 2.68 10.23 0.84
CA ASP A 107 2.39 11.33 1.76
C ASP A 107 0.89 11.44 2.02
N LEU A 108 0.53 12.00 3.17
CA LEU A 108 -0.85 12.04 3.63
C LEU A 108 -1.36 13.48 3.70
N CYS A 109 -2.66 13.63 3.47
CA CYS A 109 -3.38 14.86 3.76
C CYS A 109 -3.40 15.11 5.28
N PRO A 110 -3.46 16.35 5.75
CA PRO A 110 -3.49 17.61 4.97
C PRO A 110 -2.11 18.13 4.58
N THR A 111 -1.01 17.40 4.89
CA THR A 111 0.37 17.84 4.59
C THR A 111 0.57 18.06 3.08
N VAL A 112 -0.07 17.24 2.26
CA VAL A 112 -0.12 17.35 0.81
C VAL A 112 -1.56 17.27 0.32
N LYS A 113 -1.80 17.59 -0.96
CA LYS A 113 -3.10 17.44 -1.62
C LYS A 113 -3.22 16.02 -2.23
N ILE A 114 -4.44 15.55 -2.48
CA ILE A 114 -4.69 14.27 -3.16
C ILE A 114 -4.04 14.24 -4.56
N SER A 115 -3.98 15.38 -5.25
CA SER A 115 -3.27 15.51 -6.53
C SER A 115 -1.77 15.20 -6.40
N ASP A 116 -1.15 15.62 -5.30
CA ASP A 116 0.28 15.35 -5.06
C ASP A 116 0.51 13.86 -4.80
N ILE A 117 -0.38 13.23 -4.03
CA ILE A 117 -0.38 11.77 -3.81
C ILE A 117 -0.53 11.03 -5.15
N THR A 118 -1.42 11.49 -6.03
CA THR A 118 -1.58 10.93 -7.39
C THR A 118 -0.27 10.96 -8.18
N HIS A 119 0.47 12.08 -8.11
CA HIS A 119 1.79 12.19 -8.73
C HIS A 119 2.80 11.23 -8.11
N GLN A 120 2.76 11.02 -6.79
CA GLN A 120 3.64 10.06 -6.12
C GLN A 120 3.37 8.61 -6.55
N ILE A 121 2.11 8.23 -6.78
CA ILE A 121 1.79 6.90 -7.33
C ILE A 121 2.27 6.76 -8.77
N ARG A 122 2.22 7.83 -9.58
CA ARG A 122 2.84 7.85 -10.90
C ARG A 122 4.36 7.68 -10.81
N ASP A 123 5.04 8.35 -9.89
CA ASP A 123 6.48 8.19 -9.66
C ASP A 123 6.83 6.73 -9.30
N LEU A 124 6.01 6.08 -8.48
CA LEU A 124 6.15 4.65 -8.20
C LEU A 124 6.03 3.79 -9.47
N LEU A 125 5.06 4.09 -10.33
CA LEU A 125 4.92 3.38 -11.61
C LEU A 125 6.14 3.54 -12.49
N CYS A 126 6.67 4.76 -12.63
CA CYS A 126 7.90 5.00 -13.38
C CYS A 126 9.06 4.18 -12.78
N TYR A 127 9.24 4.22 -11.46
CA TYR A 127 10.24 3.42 -10.77
C TYR A 127 10.10 1.93 -11.09
N VAL A 128 8.87 1.39 -11.05
CA VAL A 128 8.64 -0.04 -11.30
C VAL A 128 8.92 -0.40 -12.76
N LEU A 129 8.51 0.45 -13.72
CA LEU A 129 8.76 0.26 -15.16
C LEU A 129 10.25 0.30 -15.50
N GLU A 130 11.03 1.11 -14.81
CA GLU A 130 12.48 1.23 -15.02
C GLU A 130 13.28 0.06 -14.42
N ASN A 131 12.75 -0.59 -13.37
CA ASN A 131 13.51 -1.58 -12.60
C ASN A 131 13.04 -3.02 -12.78
N TYR A 132 11.85 -3.24 -13.36
CA TYR A 132 11.26 -4.57 -13.45
C TYR A 132 10.58 -4.80 -14.80
N ASP A 133 10.91 -5.93 -15.42
CA ASP A 133 10.29 -6.40 -16.66
C ASP A 133 8.97 -7.14 -16.38
N GLY A 134 8.15 -7.26 -17.43
CA GLY A 134 6.94 -8.08 -17.46
C GLY A 134 5.66 -7.29 -17.19
N LEU A 135 4.57 -8.02 -17.02
CA LEU A 135 3.26 -7.44 -16.77
C LEU A 135 3.22 -6.73 -15.41
N ILE A 136 2.71 -5.51 -15.39
CA ILE A 136 2.43 -4.74 -14.17
C ILE A 136 0.91 -4.63 -14.00
N SER A 137 0.43 -5.09 -12.85
CA SER A 137 -0.96 -4.95 -12.44
C SER A 137 -1.06 -4.00 -11.25
N LEU A 138 -1.96 -3.04 -11.35
CA LEU A 138 -2.29 -2.11 -10.26
C LEU A 138 -3.57 -2.55 -9.58
N THR A 139 -3.55 -2.57 -8.26
CA THR A 139 -4.73 -2.79 -7.43
C THR A 139 -4.73 -1.82 -6.26
N GLY A 140 -5.88 -1.50 -5.72
CA GLY A 140 -6.01 -0.59 -4.59
C GLY A 140 -7.27 -0.85 -3.79
N HIS A 141 -7.20 -0.48 -2.52
CA HIS A 141 -8.34 -0.56 -1.61
C HIS A 141 -8.82 0.84 -1.24
N SER A 142 -10.14 1.11 -1.29
CA SER A 142 -10.74 2.37 -0.87
C SER A 142 -10.07 3.59 -1.53
N ALA A 143 -9.50 4.53 -0.76
CA ALA A 143 -8.71 5.66 -1.27
C ALA A 143 -7.59 5.24 -2.23
N GLY A 144 -6.97 4.07 -2.00
CA GLY A 144 -5.99 3.49 -2.92
C GLY A 144 -6.60 3.08 -4.26
N GLY A 145 -7.85 2.59 -4.26
CA GLY A 145 -8.60 2.32 -5.50
C GLY A 145 -8.83 3.59 -6.31
N HIS A 146 -9.17 4.70 -5.66
CA HIS A 146 -9.25 6.02 -6.32
C HIS A 146 -7.89 6.41 -6.93
N LEU A 147 -6.79 6.26 -6.19
CA LEU A 147 -5.45 6.60 -6.71
C LEU A 147 -5.08 5.74 -7.92
N VAL A 148 -5.38 4.44 -7.89
CA VAL A 148 -5.16 3.51 -9.02
C VAL A 148 -5.99 3.90 -10.24
N SER A 149 -7.27 4.25 -10.07
CA SER A 149 -8.13 4.67 -11.18
C SER A 149 -7.68 5.96 -11.87
N ARG A 150 -6.80 6.74 -11.24
CA ARG A 150 -6.17 7.94 -11.81
C ARG A 150 -4.95 7.65 -12.67
N MET A 151 -4.50 6.38 -12.72
CA MET A 151 -3.32 5.95 -13.50
C MET A 151 -3.67 5.43 -14.90
N VAL A 152 -4.95 5.29 -15.22
CA VAL A 152 -5.51 4.86 -16.52
C VAL A 152 -6.13 6.00 -17.30
#